data_71b1c3b238bc867ca029bde058148916
#
_entry.id   71b1c3b238bc867ca029bde058148916
#
_cell.length_a   1.000
_cell.length_b   1.000
_cell.length_c   1.000
_cell.angle_alpha   90.00
_cell.angle_beta   90.00
_cell.angle_gamma   90.00
#
_symmetry.space_group_name_H-M   'P 1'
#
loop_
_entity.id
_entity.type
_entity.pdbx_description
1 polymer ?
#
loop_
_entity_poly.entity_id
_entity_poly.type
_entity_poly.pdbx_seq_one_letter_code
_entity_poly.pdbx_strand_id
1 'polypeptide(L)'
;NDFALSVNSETPSIAGYILLGIWIIGIFAMIILVIKSSLRLRNLKKSGLPLQNPEVRRLYHRCLEEMEIHRNIPVYSTAFLKSPIIVGLLKPCIYLPIHLISDYNESDMRYMLLHELQHYKHKDAIANYLMNFAGVIYWFNPLVWYALKEIRNDREVACDTSVLKMLEEDDYADYGNT
;
A
#
# COMPACT_ATOMS: atom_id res chain seq x y z
N ASN A 1 4.22 1.28 64.93
CA ASN A 1 4.30 0.37 63.77
C ASN A 1 4.39 1.21 62.48
N ASP A 2 5.58 1.76 62.26
CA ASP A 2 5.89 2.50 61.02
C ASP A 2 6.23 1.51 59.91
N PHE A 3 5.24 1.20 59.12
CA PHE A 3 5.44 0.49 57.86
C PHE A 3 5.97 1.51 56.81
N ALA A 4 7.27 1.79 56.88
CA ALA A 4 7.93 2.61 55.88
C ALA A 4 7.99 1.80 54.59
N LEU A 5 7.10 2.10 53.65
CA LEU A 5 7.26 1.71 52.24
C LEU A 5 8.51 2.41 51.71
N SER A 6 9.63 1.71 51.75
CA SER A 6 10.83 2.14 50.99
C SER A 6 10.52 1.99 49.48
N VAL A 7 10.07 3.07 48.88
CA VAL A 7 10.10 3.19 47.43
C VAL A 7 11.57 3.22 47.00
N ASN A 8 12.09 2.06 46.65
CA ASN A 8 13.41 1.95 46.05
C ASN A 8 13.34 2.66 44.69
N SER A 9 13.73 3.92 44.64
CA SER A 9 13.96 4.63 43.36
C SER A 9 15.24 4.03 42.76
N GLU A 10 15.07 2.90 42.06
CA GLU A 10 16.15 2.35 41.26
C GLU A 10 16.52 3.39 40.18
N THR A 11 17.64 4.04 40.35
CA THR A 11 18.25 4.86 39.28
C THR A 11 18.47 3.94 38.10
N PRO A 12 17.99 4.29 36.89
CA PRO A 12 18.15 3.43 35.74
C PRO A 12 19.63 3.12 35.53
N SER A 13 19.93 1.84 35.35
CA SER A 13 21.32 1.36 35.20
C SER A 13 21.95 1.98 33.95
N ILE A 14 23.27 2.20 33.95
CA ILE A 14 24.02 2.69 32.77
C ILE A 14 23.69 1.83 31.53
N ALA A 15 23.50 0.52 31.68
CA ALA A 15 23.07 -0.39 30.62
C ALA A 15 21.72 0.00 30.03
N GLY A 16 20.76 0.47 30.85
CA GLY A 16 19.45 0.95 30.37
C GLY A 16 19.57 2.18 29.46
N TYR A 17 20.44 3.12 29.81
CA TYR A 17 20.69 4.30 28.97
C TYR A 17 21.39 3.92 27.64
N ILE A 18 22.32 2.97 27.66
CA ILE A 18 22.97 2.46 26.45
C ILE A 18 21.95 1.80 25.52
N LEU A 19 21.07 0.92 26.04
CA LEU A 19 20.04 0.25 25.25
C LEU A 19 19.05 1.25 24.66
N LEU A 20 18.63 2.24 25.45
CA LEU A 20 17.76 3.32 24.97
C LEU A 20 18.43 4.12 23.85
N GLY A 21 19.72 4.43 24.00
CA GLY A 21 20.49 5.12 22.95
C GLY A 21 20.55 4.34 21.64
N ILE A 22 20.81 3.02 21.70
CA ILE A 22 20.82 2.13 20.53
C ILE A 22 19.44 2.11 19.88
N TRP A 23 18.38 2.01 20.67
CA TRP A 23 17.00 1.99 20.16
C TRP A 23 16.64 3.29 19.43
N ILE A 24 16.99 4.46 19.99
CA ILE A 24 16.77 5.77 19.39
C ILE A 24 17.53 5.88 18.05
N ILE A 25 18.81 5.48 18.02
CA ILE A 25 19.63 5.50 16.79
C ILE A 25 18.98 4.65 15.70
N GLY A 26 18.49 3.45 16.06
CA GLY A 26 17.78 2.59 15.12
C GLY A 26 16.49 3.21 14.56
N ILE A 27 15.70 3.87 15.41
CA ILE A 27 14.52 4.62 14.96
C ILE A 27 14.91 5.71 13.95
N PHE A 28 15.95 6.51 14.22
CA PHE A 28 16.42 7.53 13.29
C PHE A 28 16.86 6.93 11.96
N ALA A 29 17.58 5.82 11.97
CA ALA A 29 17.97 5.10 10.76
C ALA A 29 16.74 4.65 9.95
N MET A 30 15.74 4.06 10.61
CA MET A 30 14.48 3.63 9.98
C MET A 30 13.69 4.80 9.40
N ILE A 31 13.58 5.92 10.12
CA ILE A 31 12.93 7.13 9.62
C ILE A 31 13.61 7.63 8.34
N ILE A 32 14.94 7.64 8.29
CA ILE A 32 15.70 8.03 7.10
C ILE A 32 15.36 7.11 5.91
N LEU A 33 15.26 5.79 6.13
CA LEU A 33 14.88 4.84 5.09
C LEU A 33 13.46 5.08 4.58
N VAL A 34 12.50 5.34 5.47
CA VAL A 34 11.11 5.67 5.11
C VAL A 34 11.05 6.97 4.32
N ILE A 35 11.80 8.01 4.73
CA ILE A 35 11.87 9.28 4.00
C ILE A 35 12.47 9.07 2.61
N LYS A 36 13.57 8.33 2.48
CA LYS A 36 14.18 8.01 1.17
C LYS A 36 13.19 7.27 0.25
N SER A 37 12.44 6.31 0.78
CA SER A 37 11.40 5.60 0.03
C SER A 37 10.29 6.55 -0.43
N SER A 38 9.82 7.42 0.46
CA SER A 38 8.80 8.43 0.16
C SER A 38 9.27 9.45 -0.91
N LEU A 39 10.55 9.85 -0.87
CA LEU A 39 11.14 10.75 -1.88
C LEU A 39 11.22 10.08 -3.26
N ARG A 40 11.55 8.78 -3.34
CA ARG A 40 11.47 8.02 -4.60
C ARG A 40 10.06 8.05 -5.19
N LEU A 41 9.06 7.83 -4.36
CA LEU A 41 7.66 7.89 -4.75
C LEU A 41 7.24 9.29 -5.24
N ARG A 42 7.74 10.34 -4.60
CA ARG A 42 7.51 11.74 -5.06
C ARG A 42 8.15 12.02 -6.43
N ASN A 43 9.31 11.45 -6.70
CA ASN A 43 9.96 11.59 -8.01
C ASN A 43 9.17 10.85 -9.11
N LEU A 44 8.62 9.68 -8.83
CA LEU A 44 7.69 9.00 -9.73
C LEU A 44 6.46 9.88 -10.04
N LYS A 45 5.91 10.55 -9.03
CA LYS A 45 4.77 11.48 -9.22
C LYS A 45 5.09 12.64 -10.17
N LYS A 46 6.34 13.11 -10.17
CA LYS A 46 6.77 14.22 -11.05
C LYS A 46 6.99 13.80 -12.50
N SER A 47 7.31 12.52 -12.73
CA SER A 47 7.59 11.96 -14.06
C SER A 47 6.39 11.29 -14.72
N GLY A 48 5.26 11.19 -14.02
CA GLY A 48 4.03 10.63 -14.57
C GLY A 48 3.39 11.57 -15.59
N LEU A 49 3.07 11.04 -16.76
CA LEU A 49 2.31 11.73 -17.80
C LEU A 49 0.82 11.37 -17.68
N PRO A 50 -0.12 12.29 -17.88
CA PRO A 50 -1.53 11.95 -17.91
C PRO A 50 -1.81 10.84 -18.92
N LEU A 51 -2.68 9.90 -18.56
CA LEU A 51 -3.06 8.79 -19.44
C LEU A 51 -3.72 9.32 -20.73
N GLN A 52 -3.09 9.10 -21.88
CA GLN A 52 -3.57 9.58 -23.18
C GLN A 52 -4.35 8.52 -23.96
N ASN A 53 -4.07 7.21 -23.71
CA ASN A 53 -4.75 6.14 -24.45
C ASN A 53 -6.25 6.13 -24.15
N PRO A 54 -7.13 6.33 -25.16
CA PRO A 54 -8.57 6.45 -24.97
C PRO A 54 -9.23 5.11 -24.61
N GLU A 55 -8.67 3.98 -25.04
CA GLU A 55 -9.20 2.64 -24.75
C GLU A 55 -8.99 2.29 -23.28
N VAL A 56 -7.75 2.45 -22.78
CA VAL A 56 -7.42 2.25 -21.37
C VAL A 56 -8.22 3.21 -20.47
N ARG A 57 -8.45 4.43 -20.94
CA ARG A 57 -9.26 5.40 -20.20
C ARG A 57 -10.71 4.97 -20.09
N ARG A 58 -11.31 4.47 -21.18
CA ARG A 58 -12.69 3.96 -21.17
C ARG A 58 -12.83 2.74 -20.27
N LEU A 59 -11.87 1.80 -20.37
CA LEU A 59 -11.82 0.64 -19.50
C LEU A 59 -11.73 1.05 -18.03
N TYR A 60 -10.87 2.00 -17.71
CA TYR A 60 -10.72 2.51 -16.36
C TYR A 60 -12.03 3.11 -15.79
N HIS A 61 -12.76 3.89 -16.59
CA HIS A 61 -14.05 4.43 -16.14
C HIS A 61 -15.08 3.33 -15.91
N ARG A 62 -15.12 2.30 -16.75
CA ARG A 62 -15.97 1.11 -16.51
C ARG A 62 -15.62 0.43 -15.19
N CYS A 63 -14.33 0.20 -14.91
CA CYS A 63 -13.91 -0.39 -13.63
C CYS A 63 -14.30 0.47 -12.42
N LEU A 64 -14.25 1.80 -12.51
CA LEU A 64 -14.71 2.69 -11.43
C LEU A 64 -16.23 2.56 -11.18
N GLU A 65 -17.02 2.50 -12.24
CA GLU A 65 -18.49 2.33 -12.17
C GLU A 65 -18.84 0.96 -11.57
N GLU A 66 -18.22 -0.10 -12.05
CA GLU A 66 -18.38 -1.47 -11.58
C GLU A 66 -18.07 -1.61 -10.08
N MET A 67 -17.03 -0.93 -9.61
CA MET A 67 -16.65 -0.90 -8.19
C MET A 67 -17.42 0.14 -7.36
N GLU A 68 -18.35 0.87 -7.93
CA GLU A 68 -19.12 1.96 -7.27
C GLU A 68 -18.22 3.05 -6.67
N ILE A 69 -17.08 3.33 -7.32
CA ILE A 69 -16.13 4.35 -6.87
C ILE A 69 -16.49 5.69 -7.53
N HIS A 70 -17.21 6.54 -6.82
CA HIS A 70 -17.65 7.86 -7.33
C HIS A 70 -16.54 8.91 -7.34
N ARG A 71 -15.40 8.62 -6.69
CA ARG A 71 -14.28 9.56 -6.63
C ARG A 71 -13.47 9.48 -7.91
N ASN A 72 -13.21 10.63 -8.53
CA ASN A 72 -12.28 10.70 -9.66
C ASN A 72 -10.84 10.52 -9.13
N ILE A 73 -10.21 9.39 -9.47
CA ILE A 73 -8.82 9.06 -9.14
C ILE A 73 -8.00 9.26 -10.41
N PRO A 74 -7.07 10.23 -10.46
CA PRO A 74 -6.27 10.48 -11.66
C PRO A 74 -5.35 9.31 -11.97
N VAL A 75 -5.22 9.00 -13.27
CA VAL A 75 -4.34 7.94 -13.79
C VAL A 75 -3.21 8.56 -14.59
N TYR A 76 -2.01 8.12 -14.34
CA TYR A 76 -0.78 8.55 -15.01
C TYR A 76 -0.06 7.37 -15.63
N SER A 77 0.61 7.59 -16.75
CA SER A 77 1.53 6.63 -17.34
C SER A 77 2.97 6.92 -16.94
N THR A 78 3.79 5.88 -16.75
CA THR A 78 5.20 6.03 -16.37
C THR A 78 6.05 4.89 -16.90
N ALA A 79 7.31 5.18 -17.29
CA ALA A 79 8.28 4.17 -17.70
C ALA A 79 9.06 3.53 -16.53
N PHE A 80 8.90 4.03 -15.30
CA PHE A 80 9.73 3.66 -14.16
C PHE A 80 9.14 2.53 -13.31
N LEU A 81 7.96 2.02 -13.64
CA LEU A 81 7.29 0.94 -12.93
C LEU A 81 7.24 -0.33 -13.76
N LYS A 82 7.21 -1.47 -13.08
CA LYS A 82 7.00 -2.80 -13.69
C LYS A 82 5.56 -3.28 -13.58
N SER A 83 4.84 -2.83 -12.55
CA SER A 83 3.42 -3.14 -12.31
C SER A 83 2.65 -1.87 -12.00
N PRO A 84 1.32 -1.84 -12.20
CA PRO A 84 0.47 -0.77 -11.73
C PRO A 84 0.65 -0.56 -10.23
N ILE A 85 0.40 0.65 -9.76
CA ILE A 85 0.35 0.96 -8.33
C ILE A 85 -0.65 2.09 -8.07
N ILE A 86 -1.38 1.98 -6.95
CA ILE A 86 -2.14 3.09 -6.41
C ILE A 86 -1.37 3.73 -5.25
N VAL A 87 -1.23 5.05 -5.25
CA VAL A 87 -0.48 5.78 -4.23
C VAL A 87 -1.22 7.03 -3.77
N GLY A 88 -1.07 7.33 -2.49
CA GLY A 88 -1.61 8.52 -1.85
C GLY A 88 -2.83 8.22 -0.99
N LEU A 89 -2.80 8.71 0.26
CA LEU A 89 -3.88 8.54 1.23
C LEU A 89 -5.01 9.55 1.00
N LEU A 90 -4.68 10.83 0.97
CA LEU A 90 -5.67 11.92 0.83
C LEU A 90 -6.00 12.24 -0.63
N LYS A 91 -5.01 12.12 -1.50
CA LYS A 91 -5.12 12.35 -2.95
C LYS A 91 -4.58 11.11 -3.67
N PRO A 92 -5.39 10.03 -3.75
CA PRO A 92 -5.00 8.82 -4.44
C PRO A 92 -4.80 9.09 -5.93
N CYS A 93 -3.82 8.42 -6.53
CA CYS A 93 -3.59 8.39 -7.96
C CYS A 93 -3.01 7.04 -8.36
N ILE A 94 -3.34 6.59 -9.57
CA ILE A 94 -2.86 5.33 -10.14
C ILE A 94 -1.74 5.64 -11.13
N TYR A 95 -0.69 4.84 -11.09
CA TYR A 95 0.40 4.86 -12.08
C TYR A 95 0.42 3.56 -12.83
N LEU A 96 0.30 3.66 -14.16
CA LEU A 96 0.35 2.53 -15.08
C LEU A 96 1.69 2.51 -15.82
N PRO A 97 2.37 1.37 -15.89
CA PRO A 97 3.57 1.20 -16.71
C PRO A 97 3.25 1.41 -18.20
N ILE A 98 4.11 2.14 -18.92
CA ILE A 98 3.91 2.41 -20.35
C ILE A 98 3.87 1.12 -21.17
N HIS A 99 4.70 0.12 -20.85
CA HIS A 99 4.73 -1.15 -21.58
C HIS A 99 3.39 -1.90 -21.51
N LEU A 100 2.67 -1.86 -20.38
CA LEU A 100 1.33 -2.47 -20.28
C LEU A 100 0.28 -1.72 -21.09
N ILE A 101 0.48 -0.42 -21.35
CA ILE A 101 -0.39 0.36 -22.22
C ILE A 101 -0.10 0.07 -23.69
N SER A 102 1.18 -0.19 -24.04
CA SER A 102 1.61 -0.54 -25.41
C SER A 102 1.17 -1.95 -25.79
N ASP A 103 1.30 -2.90 -24.88
CA ASP A 103 0.91 -4.30 -25.05
C ASP A 103 -0.53 -4.54 -24.55
N TYR A 104 -1.43 -3.59 -24.86
CA TYR A 104 -2.78 -3.57 -24.33
C TYR A 104 -3.55 -4.85 -24.63
N ASN A 105 -3.94 -5.55 -23.58
CA ASN A 105 -4.94 -6.61 -23.57
C ASN A 105 -6.05 -6.19 -22.59
N GLU A 106 -7.28 -6.16 -23.06
CA GLU A 106 -8.41 -5.62 -22.28
C GLU A 106 -8.66 -6.43 -20.99
N SER A 107 -8.64 -7.76 -21.07
CA SER A 107 -8.88 -8.62 -19.92
C SER A 107 -7.79 -8.49 -18.85
N ASP A 108 -6.53 -8.50 -19.25
CA ASP A 108 -5.40 -8.36 -18.33
C ASP A 108 -5.37 -6.97 -17.70
N MET A 109 -5.63 -5.93 -18.50
CA MET A 109 -5.68 -4.56 -18.01
C MET A 109 -6.86 -4.35 -17.06
N ARG A 110 -8.03 -4.93 -17.36
CA ARG A 110 -9.21 -4.89 -16.48
C ARG A 110 -8.90 -5.52 -15.14
N TYR A 111 -8.33 -6.75 -15.13
CA TYR A 111 -7.92 -7.41 -13.91
C TYR A 111 -6.99 -6.54 -13.06
N MET A 112 -5.91 -6.00 -13.67
CA MET A 112 -4.94 -5.14 -12.98
C MET A 112 -5.58 -3.86 -12.42
N LEU A 113 -6.48 -3.22 -13.17
CA LEU A 113 -7.17 -2.02 -12.71
C LEU A 113 -8.12 -2.32 -11.54
N LEU A 114 -8.90 -3.40 -11.60
CA LEU A 114 -9.77 -3.83 -10.52
C LEU A 114 -8.98 -4.15 -9.25
N HIS A 115 -7.83 -4.83 -9.40
CA HIS A 115 -6.93 -5.13 -8.29
C HIS A 115 -6.44 -3.85 -7.59
N GLU A 116 -5.94 -2.86 -8.34
CA GLU A 116 -5.48 -1.58 -7.78
C GLU A 116 -6.62 -0.77 -7.13
N LEU A 117 -7.79 -0.79 -7.74
CA LEU A 117 -8.99 -0.14 -7.19
C LEU A 117 -9.49 -0.84 -5.91
N GLN A 118 -9.30 -2.16 -5.80
CA GLN A 118 -9.62 -2.92 -4.60
C GLN A 118 -8.73 -2.49 -3.42
N HIS A 119 -7.43 -2.28 -3.63
CA HIS A 119 -6.55 -1.69 -2.62
C HIS A 119 -7.04 -0.31 -2.13
N TYR A 120 -7.59 0.50 -3.05
CA TYR A 120 -8.20 1.77 -2.67
C TYR A 120 -9.47 1.56 -1.83
N LYS A 121 -10.36 0.65 -2.22
CA LYS A 121 -11.62 0.33 -1.53
C LYS A 121 -11.36 -0.21 -0.11
N HIS A 122 -10.35 -1.05 0.05
CA HIS A 122 -9.91 -1.59 1.35
C HIS A 122 -9.12 -0.57 2.20
N LYS A 123 -8.82 0.61 1.67
CA LYS A 123 -8.02 1.65 2.37
C LYS A 123 -6.61 1.18 2.75
N ASP A 124 -6.01 0.36 1.93
CA ASP A 124 -4.70 -0.26 2.19
C ASP A 124 -3.58 0.74 2.40
N ALA A 125 -3.72 1.96 1.89
CA ALA A 125 -2.81 3.05 2.19
C ALA A 125 -2.72 3.32 3.70
N ILE A 126 -3.83 3.25 4.46
CA ILE A 126 -3.84 3.43 5.92
C ILE A 126 -3.08 2.29 6.59
N ALA A 127 -3.39 1.05 6.22
CA ALA A 127 -2.71 -0.12 6.75
C ALA A 127 -1.20 -0.07 6.49
N ASN A 128 -0.77 0.37 5.31
CA ASN A 128 0.65 0.57 4.98
C ASN A 128 1.33 1.60 5.88
N TYR A 129 0.67 2.72 6.21
CA TYR A 129 1.22 3.70 7.16
C TYR A 129 1.35 3.12 8.57
N LEU A 130 0.34 2.40 9.06
CA LEU A 130 0.38 1.75 10.37
C LEU A 130 1.48 0.68 10.44
N MET A 131 1.62 -0.14 9.40
CA MET A 131 2.69 -1.14 9.32
C MET A 131 4.08 -0.50 9.29
N ASN A 132 4.27 0.58 8.53
CA ASN A 132 5.53 1.30 8.51
C ASN A 132 5.85 1.89 9.89
N PHE A 133 4.85 2.44 10.58
CA PHE A 133 5.00 2.97 11.94
C PHE A 133 5.42 1.87 12.93
N ALA A 134 4.74 0.72 12.89
CA ALA A 134 5.11 -0.43 13.72
C ALA A 134 6.54 -0.94 13.40
N GLY A 135 6.91 -1.02 12.12
CA GLY A 135 8.25 -1.42 11.69
C GLY A 135 9.34 -0.45 12.14
N VAL A 136 9.04 0.85 12.24
CA VAL A 136 9.99 1.85 12.76
C VAL A 136 10.19 1.69 14.26
N ILE A 137 9.13 1.51 15.04
CA ILE A 137 9.22 1.37 16.52
C ILE A 137 9.89 0.06 16.91
N TYR A 138 9.49 -1.04 16.27
CA TYR A 138 9.94 -2.39 16.57
C TYR A 138 11.00 -2.89 15.55
N TRP A 139 11.83 -1.98 15.05
CA TRP A 139 12.82 -2.26 14.00
C TRP A 139 13.74 -3.44 14.32
N PHE A 140 14.02 -3.68 15.60
CA PHE A 140 14.90 -4.72 16.12
C PHE A 140 14.21 -6.08 16.30
N ASN A 141 12.88 -6.16 16.19
CA ASN A 141 12.14 -7.37 16.50
C ASN A 141 11.77 -8.16 15.23
N PRO A 142 12.37 -9.35 14.99
CA PRO A 142 12.14 -10.15 13.80
C PRO A 142 10.71 -10.69 13.72
N LEU A 143 10.04 -10.94 14.86
CA LEU A 143 8.66 -11.42 14.89
C LEU A 143 7.69 -10.36 14.34
N VAL A 144 7.96 -9.09 14.63
CA VAL A 144 7.16 -7.98 14.08
C VAL A 144 7.33 -7.92 12.55
N TRP A 145 8.54 -8.07 12.04
CA TRP A 145 8.79 -8.10 10.59
C TRP A 145 8.08 -9.26 9.91
N TYR A 146 8.08 -10.44 10.55
CA TYR A 146 7.35 -11.60 10.06
C TYR A 146 5.84 -11.32 10.04
N ALA A 147 5.28 -10.83 11.13
CA ALA A 147 3.85 -10.48 11.21
C ALA A 147 3.45 -9.42 10.16
N LEU A 148 4.27 -8.36 9.97
CA LEU A 148 4.01 -7.34 8.95
C LEU A 148 4.05 -7.91 7.52
N LYS A 149 4.90 -8.91 7.27
CA LYS A 149 4.95 -9.62 5.98
C LYS A 149 3.68 -10.45 5.77
N GLU A 150 3.24 -11.21 6.78
CA GLU A 150 2.01 -12.02 6.68
C GLU A 150 0.77 -11.14 6.48
N ILE A 151 0.62 -10.05 7.24
CA ILE A 151 -0.48 -9.09 7.04
C ILE A 151 -0.50 -8.54 5.61
N ARG A 152 0.66 -8.31 5.00
CA ARG A 152 0.75 -7.87 3.61
C ARG A 152 0.30 -8.96 2.65
N ASN A 153 0.77 -10.18 2.84
CA ASN A 153 0.38 -11.33 2.02
C ASN A 153 -1.13 -11.59 2.10
N ASP A 154 -1.70 -11.56 3.30
CA ASP A 154 -3.14 -11.76 3.51
C ASP A 154 -3.98 -10.71 2.78
N ARG A 155 -3.52 -9.45 2.74
CA ARG A 155 -4.19 -8.39 1.99
C ARG A 155 -4.13 -8.60 0.48
N GLU A 156 -2.98 -9.02 -0.06
CA GLU A 156 -2.86 -9.38 -1.48
C GLU A 156 -3.84 -10.50 -1.84
N VAL A 157 -3.89 -11.57 -1.04
CA VAL A 157 -4.83 -12.68 -1.24
C VAL A 157 -6.29 -12.21 -1.14
N ALA A 158 -6.61 -11.31 -0.21
CA ALA A 158 -7.95 -10.75 -0.08
C ALA A 158 -8.34 -9.87 -1.29
N CYS A 159 -7.41 -9.08 -1.83
CA CYS A 159 -7.63 -8.29 -3.04
C CYS A 159 -7.85 -9.20 -4.25
N ASP A 160 -6.97 -10.18 -4.47
CA ASP A 160 -7.09 -11.14 -5.57
C ASP A 160 -8.41 -11.91 -5.50
N THR A 161 -8.76 -12.44 -4.33
CA THR A 161 -10.03 -13.18 -4.14
C THR A 161 -11.25 -12.31 -4.43
N SER A 162 -11.20 -11.03 -4.03
CA SER A 162 -12.31 -10.10 -4.28
C SER A 162 -12.47 -9.80 -5.77
N VAL A 163 -11.37 -9.61 -6.49
CA VAL A 163 -11.39 -9.36 -7.94
C VAL A 163 -11.85 -10.59 -8.71
N LEU A 164 -11.38 -11.79 -8.35
CA LEU A 164 -11.80 -13.04 -9.00
C LEU A 164 -13.30 -13.27 -8.84
N LYS A 165 -13.86 -13.02 -7.66
CA LYS A 165 -15.32 -13.12 -7.45
C LYS A 165 -16.12 -12.17 -8.35
N MET A 166 -15.64 -10.93 -8.51
CA MET A 166 -16.29 -9.96 -9.39
C MET A 166 -16.27 -10.43 -10.87
N LEU A 167 -15.15 -11.01 -11.32
CA LEU A 167 -15.02 -11.52 -12.68
C LEU A 167 -15.90 -12.76 -12.93
N GLU A 168 -16.01 -13.66 -11.95
CA GLU A 168 -16.89 -14.82 -12.02
C GLU A 168 -18.38 -14.41 -12.07
N GLU A 169 -18.79 -13.42 -11.30
CA GLU A 169 -20.16 -12.90 -11.30
C GLU A 169 -20.54 -12.28 -12.66
N ASP A 170 -19.61 -11.59 -13.32
CA ASP A 170 -19.84 -11.05 -14.66
C ASP A 170 -19.99 -12.15 -15.73
N ASP A 171 -19.16 -13.19 -15.70
CA ASP A 171 -19.25 -14.33 -16.61
C ASP A 171 -20.61 -15.04 -16.43
N TYR A 172 -21.11 -15.19 -15.20
CA TYR A 172 -22.44 -15.76 -14.95
C TYR A 172 -23.57 -14.83 -15.42
N ALA A 173 -23.45 -13.51 -15.31
CA ALA A 173 -24.45 -12.58 -15.77
C ALA A 173 -24.59 -12.56 -17.31
N ASP A 174 -23.50 -12.71 -18.04
CA ASP A 174 -23.49 -12.85 -19.50
C ASP A 174 -24.11 -14.18 -19.96
N TYR A 175 -23.93 -15.27 -19.22
CA TYR A 175 -24.58 -16.57 -19.51
C TYR A 175 -26.09 -16.56 -19.22
N GLY A 176 -26.58 -15.71 -18.31
CA GLY A 176 -28.01 -15.63 -17.96
C GLY A 176 -28.85 -14.78 -18.91
N ASN A 177 -28.22 -14.00 -19.81
CA ASN A 177 -28.90 -13.12 -20.78
C ASN A 177 -28.96 -13.69 -22.21
N THR A 178 -28.53 -14.91 -22.43
CA THR A 178 -28.69 -15.70 -23.68
C THR A 178 -29.83 -16.69 -23.56
#